data_a0979920d9bfd9c469691c8c194ac1ff
#
_entry.id   a0979920d9bfd9c469691c8c194ac1ff
#
_cell.length_a   1.000
_cell.length_b   1.000
_cell.length_c   1.000
_cell.angle_alpha   90.00
_cell.angle_beta   90.00
_cell.angle_gamma   90.00
#
_symmetry.space_group_name_H-M   'P 1'
#
loop_
_entity.id
_entity.type
_entity.pdbx_description
1 polymer ?
#
loop_
_entity_poly.entity_id
_entity_poly.type
_entity_poly.pdbx_seq_one_letter_code
_entity_poly.pdbx_strand_id
1 'polypeptide(L)'
;MTHTGPAIWAEEAGDAAHPLVVLVHGAMDRSAGMLRLSRRLDHEYRVVRYDRRGYGRSTPHGGPFDMAAQVADLVQVLAGRRAVIVGHSYGGNVALAAAQLHPHLVAGVAIYETPLSWEPWWPGTTAGASAIKAAGRPH
;
A
#
# COMPACT_ATOMS: atom_id res chain seq x y z
N MET A 1 17.99 -13.24 -1.41
CA MET A 1 18.16 -12.28 -2.51
C MET A 1 18.49 -10.92 -1.93
N THR A 2 19.56 -10.31 -2.41
CA THR A 2 20.02 -9.04 -1.88
C THR A 2 19.22 -7.89 -2.48
N HIS A 3 18.64 -7.07 -1.65
CA HIS A 3 17.97 -5.87 -2.08
C HIS A 3 19.02 -4.79 -2.40
N THR A 4 18.98 -4.22 -3.60
CA THR A 4 19.98 -3.25 -4.06
C THR A 4 19.57 -1.78 -3.92
N GLY A 5 18.34 -1.51 -3.53
CA GLY A 5 17.84 -0.16 -3.31
C GLY A 5 17.73 0.20 -1.83
N PRO A 6 17.27 1.42 -1.48
CA PRO A 6 16.96 1.78 -0.11
C PRO A 6 15.96 0.81 0.49
N ALA A 7 16.19 0.45 1.75
CA ALA A 7 15.37 -0.54 2.43
C ALA A 7 13.95 -0.01 2.69
N ILE A 8 12.97 -0.87 2.50
CA ILE A 8 11.58 -0.61 2.89
C ILE A 8 11.38 -1.14 4.31
N TRP A 9 11.01 -0.25 5.22
CA TRP A 9 10.73 -0.64 6.60
C TRP A 9 9.37 -1.32 6.70
N ALA A 10 9.34 -2.46 7.37
CA ALA A 10 8.12 -3.21 7.62
C ALA A 10 8.12 -3.78 9.03
N GLU A 11 6.94 -3.94 9.60
CA GLU A 11 6.74 -4.59 10.90
C GLU A 11 5.64 -5.62 10.78
N GLU A 12 5.87 -6.78 11.40
CA GLU A 12 4.92 -7.89 11.38
C GLU A 12 4.43 -8.18 12.79
N ALA A 13 3.16 -8.54 12.90
CA ALA A 13 2.51 -8.91 14.16
C ALA A 13 1.55 -10.09 13.93
N GLY A 14 1.20 -10.77 15.02
CA GLY A 14 0.31 -11.93 14.96
C GLY A 14 1.07 -13.23 14.73
N ASP A 15 0.33 -14.34 14.79
CA ASP A 15 0.91 -15.68 14.61
C ASP A 15 1.31 -15.90 13.15
N ALA A 16 2.54 -16.33 12.93
CA ALA A 16 3.05 -16.60 11.57
C ALA A 16 2.29 -17.71 10.84
N ALA A 17 1.57 -18.57 11.57
CA ALA A 17 0.77 -19.64 10.98
C ALA A 17 -0.61 -19.14 10.48
N HIS A 18 -1.04 -17.94 10.89
CA HIS A 18 -2.30 -17.36 10.45
C HIS A 18 -2.20 -16.77 9.05
N PRO A 19 -3.33 -16.62 8.34
CA PRO A 19 -3.34 -15.99 7.01
C PRO A 19 -2.74 -14.59 7.05
N LEU A 20 -2.00 -14.25 6.00
CA LEU A 20 -1.29 -12.98 5.89
C LEU A 20 -2.19 -11.86 5.37
N VAL A 21 -2.14 -10.73 6.05
CA VAL A 21 -2.77 -9.48 5.62
C VAL A 21 -1.69 -8.40 5.58
N VAL A 22 -1.61 -7.68 4.48
CA VAL A 22 -0.67 -6.54 4.34
C VAL A 22 -1.47 -5.25 4.27
N LEU A 23 -1.07 -4.28 5.09
CA LEU A 23 -1.71 -2.96 5.18
C LEU A 23 -0.88 -1.93 4.43
N VAL A 24 -1.50 -1.24 3.47
CA VAL A 24 -0.84 -0.26 2.61
C VAL A 24 -1.44 1.13 2.88
N HIS A 25 -0.63 2.03 3.43
CA HIS A 25 -1.07 3.37 3.81
C HIS A 25 -1.23 4.31 2.61
N GLY A 26 -2.00 5.39 2.81
CA GLY A 26 -2.24 6.42 1.82
C GLY A 26 -1.11 7.44 1.70
N ALA A 27 -1.30 8.40 0.79
CA ALA A 27 -0.39 9.51 0.64
C ALA A 27 -0.40 10.39 1.90
N MET A 28 0.76 10.95 2.25
CA MET A 28 0.96 11.80 3.43
C MET A 28 0.64 11.06 4.74
N ASP A 29 0.81 9.76 4.75
CA ASP A 29 0.61 8.89 5.91
C ASP A 29 1.84 7.99 6.08
N ARG A 30 1.76 7.02 6.96
CA ARG A 30 2.80 6.02 7.20
C ARG A 30 2.17 4.81 7.88
N SER A 31 2.91 3.72 8.02
CA SER A 31 2.42 2.49 8.63
C SER A 31 1.85 2.69 10.03
N ALA A 32 2.37 3.67 10.79
CA ALA A 32 1.86 3.99 12.12
C ALA A 32 0.39 4.42 12.10
N GLY A 33 -0.08 5.04 11.01
CA GLY A 33 -1.49 5.39 10.85
C GLY A 33 -2.41 4.18 10.73
N MET A 34 -1.87 3.02 10.45
CA MET A 34 -2.63 1.76 10.34
C MET A 34 -2.45 0.84 11.54
N LEU A 35 -1.80 1.32 12.61
CA LEU A 35 -1.51 0.49 13.79
C LEU A 35 -2.78 0.02 14.51
N ARG A 36 -3.79 0.87 14.61
CA ARG A 36 -5.07 0.49 15.22
C ARG A 36 -5.74 -0.66 14.48
N LEU A 37 -5.75 -0.59 13.16
CA LEU A 37 -6.29 -1.65 12.33
C LEU A 37 -5.48 -2.94 12.51
N SER A 38 -4.17 -2.84 12.51
CA SER A 38 -3.28 -3.98 12.74
C SER A 38 -3.62 -4.68 14.07
N ARG A 39 -3.77 -3.92 15.14
CA ARG A 39 -4.10 -4.46 16.47
C ARG A 39 -5.46 -5.15 16.54
N ARG A 40 -6.41 -4.76 15.68
CA ARG A 40 -7.70 -5.42 15.59
C ARG A 40 -7.65 -6.71 14.79
N LEU A 41 -6.66 -6.87 13.91
CA LEU A 41 -6.54 -8.01 13.02
C LEU A 41 -5.55 -9.07 13.52
N ASP A 42 -4.57 -8.70 14.33
CA ASP A 42 -3.43 -9.56 14.65
C ASP A 42 -3.77 -10.74 15.59
N HIS A 43 -4.99 -10.82 16.08
CA HIS A 43 -5.47 -11.98 16.83
C HIS A 43 -5.81 -13.17 15.91
N GLU A 44 -6.20 -12.89 14.68
CA GLU A 44 -6.67 -13.89 13.71
C GLU A 44 -5.81 -13.96 12.45
N TYR A 45 -4.97 -12.94 12.23
CA TYR A 45 -4.15 -12.82 11.03
C TYR A 45 -2.70 -12.51 11.39
N ARG A 46 -1.79 -12.92 10.51
CA ARG A 46 -0.45 -12.37 10.47
C ARG A 46 -0.55 -11.04 9.75
N VAL A 47 -0.23 -9.94 10.39
CA VAL A 47 -0.41 -8.60 9.83
C VAL A 47 0.95 -7.96 9.58
N VAL A 48 1.17 -7.52 8.34
CA VAL A 48 2.33 -6.73 7.94
C VAL A 48 1.87 -5.33 7.62
N ARG A 49 2.54 -4.34 8.18
CA ARG A 49 2.42 -2.95 7.75
C ARG A 49 3.80 -2.43 7.41
N TYR A 50 3.89 -1.61 6.38
CA TYR A 50 5.18 -1.07 5.94
C TYR A 50 5.04 0.41 5.58
N ASP A 51 6.16 1.12 5.68
CA ASP A 51 6.23 2.50 5.21
C ASP A 51 6.59 2.47 3.72
N ARG A 52 5.70 3.03 2.88
CA ARG A 52 5.98 3.11 1.44
C ARG A 52 7.22 3.97 1.20
N ARG A 53 7.88 3.76 0.08
CA ARG A 53 9.12 4.48 -0.26
C ARG A 53 8.93 6.00 -0.12
N GLY A 54 9.84 6.63 0.57
CA GLY A 54 9.80 8.06 0.85
C GLY A 54 8.95 8.46 2.04
N TYR A 55 8.38 7.51 2.77
CA TYR A 55 7.56 7.78 3.95
C TYR A 55 8.17 7.14 5.20
N GLY A 56 7.92 7.77 6.35
CA GLY A 56 8.29 7.22 7.65
C GLY A 56 9.74 6.76 7.72
N ARG A 57 9.94 5.49 8.04
CA ARG A 57 11.27 4.86 8.15
C ARG A 57 11.84 4.37 6.81
N SER A 58 11.07 4.49 5.73
CA SER A 58 11.54 4.20 4.38
C SER A 58 12.10 5.46 3.70
N THR A 59 12.74 6.32 4.47
CA THR A 59 13.39 7.55 4.05
C THR A 59 14.86 7.54 4.45
N PRO A 60 15.74 8.27 3.75
CA PRO A 60 15.49 8.95 2.48
C PRO A 60 15.34 7.99 1.32
N HIS A 61 14.64 8.41 0.26
CA HIS A 61 14.44 7.61 -0.95
C HIS A 61 14.46 8.50 -2.19
N GLY A 62 15.34 8.18 -3.13
CA GLY A 62 15.52 8.97 -4.34
C GLY A 62 14.48 8.72 -5.45
N GLY A 63 13.50 7.90 -5.20
CA GLY A 63 12.53 7.50 -6.21
C GLY A 63 13.06 6.40 -7.13
N PRO A 64 12.35 6.05 -8.20
CA PRO A 64 11.09 6.64 -8.64
C PRO A 64 9.93 6.36 -7.67
N PHE A 65 8.86 7.16 -7.79
CA PHE A 65 7.66 7.03 -6.94
C PHE A 65 6.42 6.64 -7.74
N ASP A 66 6.61 6.08 -8.92
CA ASP A 66 5.51 5.64 -9.77
C ASP A 66 4.82 4.38 -9.23
N MET A 67 3.70 4.02 -9.84
CA MET A 67 2.92 2.86 -9.40
C MET A 67 3.70 1.55 -9.54
N ALA A 68 4.47 1.39 -10.59
CA ALA A 68 5.26 0.17 -10.79
C ALA A 68 6.26 -0.03 -9.65
N ALA A 69 6.90 1.04 -9.18
CA ALA A 69 7.83 0.99 -8.07
C ALA A 69 7.11 0.67 -6.75
N GLN A 70 5.93 1.24 -6.53
CA GLN A 70 5.13 0.96 -5.34
C GLN A 70 4.70 -0.51 -5.29
N VAL A 71 4.30 -1.07 -6.42
CA VAL A 71 3.94 -2.49 -6.53
C VAL A 71 5.15 -3.39 -6.29
N ALA A 72 6.32 -3.02 -6.83
CA ALA A 72 7.55 -3.78 -6.62
C ALA A 72 7.92 -3.86 -5.13
N ASP A 73 7.75 -2.76 -4.39
CA ASP A 73 7.99 -2.75 -2.95
C ASP A 73 7.02 -3.66 -2.21
N LEU A 74 5.75 -3.63 -2.56
CA LEU A 74 4.74 -4.51 -1.96
C LEU A 74 5.07 -5.98 -2.22
N VAL A 75 5.46 -6.33 -3.43
CA VAL A 75 5.87 -7.70 -3.78
C VAL A 75 7.07 -8.13 -2.93
N GLN A 76 8.02 -7.23 -2.71
CA GLN A 76 9.18 -7.51 -1.86
C GLN A 76 8.75 -7.75 -0.40
N VAL A 77 7.84 -6.93 0.12
CA VAL A 77 7.29 -7.10 1.48
C VAL A 77 6.58 -8.44 1.62
N LEU A 78 5.88 -8.89 0.59
CA LEU A 78 5.22 -10.20 0.58
C LEU A 78 6.21 -11.35 0.72
N ALA A 79 7.41 -11.22 0.17
CA ALA A 79 8.45 -12.24 0.24
C ALA A 79 7.96 -13.62 -0.24
N GLY A 80 7.24 -13.66 -1.35
CA GLY A 80 6.70 -14.88 -1.95
C GLY A 80 5.42 -15.42 -1.30
N ARG A 81 4.93 -14.76 -0.26
CA ARG A 81 3.71 -15.19 0.46
C ARG A 81 2.47 -14.63 -0.23
N ARG A 82 1.40 -15.41 -0.22
CA ARG A 82 0.08 -14.97 -0.69
C ARG A 82 -0.63 -14.23 0.44
N ALA A 83 -1.28 -13.12 0.15
CA ALA A 83 -1.92 -12.29 1.18
C ALA A 83 -3.18 -11.59 0.69
N VAL A 84 -4.02 -11.21 1.64
CA VAL A 84 -5.04 -10.18 1.44
C VAL A 84 -4.36 -8.84 1.64
N ILE A 85 -4.58 -7.91 0.71
CA ILE A 85 -4.01 -6.58 0.76
C ILE A 85 -5.11 -5.59 1.13
N VAL A 86 -4.89 -4.83 2.20
CA VAL A 86 -5.80 -3.79 2.65
C VAL A 86 -5.16 -2.45 2.38
N GLY A 87 -5.80 -1.63 1.55
CA GLY A 87 -5.25 -0.33 1.15
C GLY A 87 -6.16 0.83 1.54
N HIS A 88 -5.56 1.87 2.10
CA HIS A 88 -6.23 3.13 2.41
C HIS A 88 -5.83 4.18 1.37
N SER A 89 -6.82 4.87 0.81
CA SER A 89 -6.60 5.96 -0.15
C SER A 89 -5.67 5.50 -1.29
N TYR A 90 -4.56 6.18 -1.54
CA TYR A 90 -3.59 5.79 -2.57
C TYR A 90 -3.05 4.36 -2.35
N GLY A 91 -2.95 3.92 -1.10
CA GLY A 91 -2.58 2.54 -0.79
C GLY A 91 -3.53 1.50 -1.40
N GLY A 92 -4.80 1.86 -1.54
CA GLY A 92 -5.77 1.04 -2.25
C GLY A 92 -5.48 0.93 -3.75
N ASN A 93 -4.99 2.00 -4.37
CA ASN A 93 -4.55 1.95 -5.78
C ASN A 93 -3.36 1.00 -5.94
N VAL A 94 -2.42 1.03 -5.00
CA VAL A 94 -1.28 0.10 -5.00
C VAL A 94 -1.77 -1.35 -4.86
N ALA A 95 -2.71 -1.60 -3.96
CA ALA A 95 -3.28 -2.93 -3.77
C ALA A 95 -3.98 -3.46 -5.02
N LEU A 96 -4.78 -2.61 -5.69
CA LEU A 96 -5.46 -2.97 -6.94
C LEU A 96 -4.47 -3.26 -8.06
N ALA A 97 -3.44 -2.44 -8.20
CA ALA A 97 -2.40 -2.65 -9.21
C ALA A 97 -1.64 -3.95 -8.95
N ALA A 98 -1.32 -4.25 -7.70
CA ALA A 98 -0.67 -5.51 -7.33
C ALA A 98 -1.55 -6.72 -7.66
N ALA A 99 -2.85 -6.63 -7.40
CA ALA A 99 -3.79 -7.70 -7.74
C ALA A 99 -3.85 -7.96 -9.25
N GLN A 100 -3.77 -6.90 -10.04
CA GLN A 100 -3.77 -7.00 -11.50
C GLN A 100 -2.47 -7.60 -12.04
N LEU A 101 -1.33 -7.17 -11.50
CA LEU A 101 -0.01 -7.58 -11.99
C LEU A 101 0.48 -8.90 -11.40
N HIS A 102 0.05 -9.23 -10.18
CA HIS A 102 0.49 -10.41 -9.44
C HIS A 102 -0.69 -11.16 -8.82
N PRO A 103 -1.65 -11.64 -9.64
CA PRO A 103 -2.87 -12.27 -9.12
C PRO A 103 -2.61 -13.51 -8.27
N HIS A 104 -1.49 -14.19 -8.48
CA HIS A 104 -1.11 -15.37 -7.71
C HIS A 104 -0.61 -15.04 -6.29
N LEU A 105 -0.22 -13.78 -6.04
CA LEU A 105 0.22 -13.32 -4.72
C LEU A 105 -0.90 -12.64 -3.92
N VAL A 106 -1.98 -12.25 -4.58
CA VAL A 106 -3.05 -11.48 -3.96
C VAL A 106 -4.30 -12.36 -3.80
N ALA A 107 -4.59 -12.74 -2.56
CA ALA A 107 -5.74 -13.57 -2.23
C ALA A 107 -7.06 -12.78 -2.25
N GLY A 108 -6.97 -11.48 -1.98
CA GLY A 108 -8.10 -10.57 -1.99
C GLY A 108 -7.63 -9.15 -1.73
N VAL A 109 -8.49 -8.19 -2.01
CA VAL A 109 -8.21 -6.77 -1.80
C VAL A 109 -9.38 -6.15 -1.04
N ALA A 110 -9.07 -5.38 0.01
CA ALA A 110 -10.01 -4.50 0.67
C ALA A 110 -9.47 -3.08 0.56
N ILE A 111 -10.28 -2.16 0.08
CA ILE A 111 -9.89 -0.76 -0.11
C ILE A 111 -10.92 0.15 0.55
N TYR A 112 -10.45 1.28 1.07
CA TYR A 112 -11.33 2.31 1.62
C TYR A 112 -10.77 3.70 1.33
N GLU A 113 -11.69 4.62 1.04
CA GLU A 113 -11.37 6.00 0.64
C GLU A 113 -10.38 6.06 -0.53
N THR A 114 -10.41 5.07 -1.42
CA THR A 114 -9.48 4.98 -2.55
C THR A 114 -10.04 5.72 -3.75
N PRO A 115 -9.30 6.67 -4.34
CA PRO A 115 -9.76 7.38 -5.52
C PRO A 115 -9.76 6.44 -6.74
N LEU A 116 -10.91 6.33 -7.40
CA LEU A 116 -11.08 5.57 -8.62
C LEU A 116 -11.23 6.53 -9.81
N SER A 117 -10.28 7.44 -9.93
CA SER A 117 -10.38 8.59 -10.82
C SER A 117 -10.42 8.25 -12.31
N TRP A 118 -10.09 7.02 -12.67
CA TRP A 118 -10.23 6.51 -14.04
C TRP A 118 -11.67 6.11 -14.39
N GLU A 119 -12.54 5.97 -13.38
CA GLU A 119 -13.93 5.61 -13.60
C GLU A 119 -14.75 6.82 -14.03
N PRO A 120 -15.61 6.70 -15.08
CA PRO A 120 -16.39 7.83 -15.59
C PRO A 120 -17.31 8.48 -14.56
N TRP A 121 -17.78 7.68 -13.58
CA TRP A 121 -18.69 8.15 -12.54
C TRP A 121 -17.98 8.80 -11.36
N TRP A 122 -16.66 8.75 -11.30
CA TRP A 122 -15.91 9.33 -10.18
C TRP A 122 -16.01 10.85 -10.20
N PRO A 123 -16.40 11.49 -9.06
CA PRO A 123 -16.52 12.95 -9.02
C PRO A 123 -15.15 13.61 -9.16
N GLY A 124 -14.93 14.27 -10.30
CA GLY A 124 -13.71 14.99 -10.57
C GLY A 124 -13.57 16.33 -9.82
N THR A 125 -14.50 16.65 -8.94
CA THR A 125 -14.63 17.94 -8.28
C THR A 125 -14.33 17.94 -6.79
N THR A 126 -13.72 16.87 -6.28
CA THR A 126 -13.29 16.84 -4.88
C THR A 126 -12.19 17.88 -4.65
N ALA A 127 -12.13 18.46 -3.46
CA ALA A 127 -11.10 19.45 -3.12
C ALA A 127 -9.68 18.90 -3.36
N GLY A 128 -9.45 17.64 -3.00
CA GLY A 128 -8.17 17.00 -3.23
C GLY A 128 -7.82 16.84 -4.70
N ALA A 129 -8.79 16.41 -5.52
CA ALA A 129 -8.60 16.27 -6.97
C ALA A 129 -8.33 17.63 -7.62
N SER A 130 -9.04 18.68 -7.20
CA SER A 130 -8.83 20.04 -7.70
C SER A 130 -7.45 20.56 -7.32
N ALA A 131 -6.99 20.30 -6.10
CA ALA A 131 -5.66 20.70 -5.63
C ALA A 131 -4.55 19.99 -6.42
N ILE A 132 -4.70 18.71 -6.70
CA ILE A 132 -3.75 17.93 -7.51
C ILE A 132 -3.69 18.48 -8.93
N LYS A 133 -4.85 18.76 -9.51
CA LYS A 133 -4.95 19.36 -10.86
C LYS A 133 -4.28 20.71 -10.92
N ALA A 134 -4.54 21.57 -9.94
CA ALA A 134 -3.94 22.91 -9.86
C ALA A 134 -2.42 22.84 -9.71
N ALA A 135 -1.88 21.82 -9.05
CA ALA A 135 -0.45 21.61 -8.92
C ALA A 135 0.19 21.02 -10.19
N GLY A 136 -0.60 20.69 -11.23
CA GLY A 136 -0.10 20.11 -12.47
C GLY A 136 0.45 18.68 -12.32
N ARG A 137 0.06 17.97 -11.28
CA ARG A 137 0.50 16.59 -11.05
C ARG A 137 -0.44 15.59 -11.73
N PRO A 138 0.09 14.58 -12.42
CA PRO A 138 -0.74 13.50 -12.95
C PRO A 138 -1.34 12.67 -11.82
N HIS A 139 -2.52 12.15 -12.06
CA HIS A 139 -3.25 11.29 -11.12
C HIS A 139 -2.62 9.90 -11.03
#